data_f1785dd780b2b6c931d73cfd42893567
#
_entry.id   f1785dd780b2b6c931d73cfd42893567
#
_cell.length_a   1.000
_cell.length_b   1.000
_cell.length_c   1.000
_cell.angle_alpha   90.00
_cell.angle_beta   90.00
_cell.angle_gamma   90.00
#
_symmetry.space_group_name_H-M   'P 1'
#
loop_
_entity.id
_entity.type
_entity.pdbx_description
1 polymer ?
#
loop_
_entity_poly.entity_id
_entity_poly.type
_entity_poly.pdbx_seq_one_letter_code
_entity_poly.pdbx_strand_id
1 'polypeptide(L)'
;MRICALQIFASLALACIPMDRVAIAEDRRSQATTADKPAFMFGGVGYFHRWSQNDQHEFTPTGQDDLEKWSDMITINVYPTAHDGDALAVKANAVLENYKSHGGRVLKTDSVPRTPDRPAEHFIAVIFGRPNFLEAAFGRFKLVDGVGCSIVYSLRVYGEKVGDQMSKWLNDDGPKMEKMLMDWNNSPSPASLRDLPRKQARVDGAKRFAVK
;
A
#
# COMPACT_ATOMS: atom_id res chain seq x y z
N MET A 1 81.70 20.17 25.16
CA MET A 1 82.71 19.27 24.52
C MET A 1 82.03 18.00 24.03
N ARG A 2 82.23 17.63 22.75
CA ARG A 2 81.75 16.45 21.98
C ARG A 2 80.28 16.48 21.56
N ILE A 3 79.93 16.84 20.35
CA ILE A 3 79.97 16.38 18.96
C ILE A 3 79.71 14.87 18.81
N CYS A 4 78.65 14.52 18.16
CA CYS A 4 78.44 13.44 17.12
C CYS A 4 76.94 13.12 17.07
N ALA A 5 76.31 12.92 16.02
CA ALA A 5 76.44 12.85 14.58
C ALA A 5 75.06 12.49 14.03
N LEU A 6 74.75 13.09 12.96
CA LEU A 6 73.58 12.92 12.08
C LEU A 6 73.50 11.54 11.49
N GLN A 7 72.33 10.85 11.53
CA GLN A 7 72.01 9.84 10.55
C GLN A 7 70.54 9.99 10.11
N ILE A 8 70.40 10.31 8.83
CA ILE A 8 69.13 10.39 8.08
C ILE A 8 68.84 8.97 7.58
N PHE A 9 67.70 8.41 7.98
CA PHE A 9 67.10 7.29 7.24
C PHE A 9 65.81 7.76 6.60
N ALA A 10 65.86 7.82 5.27
CA ALA A 10 64.68 7.95 4.44
C ALA A 10 63.99 6.58 4.32
N SER A 11 62.83 6.46 4.92
CA SER A 11 61.96 5.31 4.70
C SER A 11 60.83 5.69 3.73
N LEU A 12 60.88 5.09 2.56
CA LEU A 12 59.89 5.15 1.51
C LEU A 12 58.66 4.35 1.97
N ALA A 13 57.61 5.01 2.41
CA ALA A 13 56.34 4.37 2.72
C ALA A 13 55.52 4.21 1.43
N LEU A 14 55.47 2.97 0.95
CA LEU A 14 54.60 2.56 -0.15
C LEU A 14 53.17 2.57 0.36
N ALA A 15 52.35 3.53 -0.11
CA ALA A 15 50.95 3.63 0.23
C ALA A 15 50.18 2.52 -0.49
N CYS A 16 49.81 1.45 0.23
CA CYS A 16 48.78 0.51 -0.20
C CYS A 16 47.42 1.21 -0.11
N ILE A 17 46.83 1.52 -1.25
CA ILE A 17 45.44 2.01 -1.34
C ILE A 17 44.55 0.74 -1.24
N PRO A 18 43.66 0.64 -0.24
CA PRO A 18 42.74 -0.50 -0.18
C PRO A 18 41.69 -0.39 -1.30
N MET A 19 41.60 -1.42 -2.12
CA MET A 19 40.68 -1.59 -3.25
C MET A 19 39.20 -1.85 -2.84
N ASP A 20 38.86 -1.73 -1.56
CA ASP A 20 37.52 -2.14 -1.08
C ASP A 20 36.41 -1.07 -1.15
N ARG A 21 36.70 0.12 -1.69
CA ARG A 21 35.67 1.18 -1.77
C ARG A 21 34.81 1.19 -3.04
N VAL A 22 35.16 0.42 -4.07
CA VAL A 22 34.44 0.45 -5.35
C VAL A 22 33.21 -0.48 -5.32
N ALA A 23 33.28 -1.62 -4.62
CA ALA A 23 32.17 -2.58 -4.57
C ALA A 23 30.95 -2.10 -3.78
N ILE A 24 31.16 -1.23 -2.75
CA ILE A 24 30.05 -0.73 -1.90
C ILE A 24 29.22 0.36 -2.61
N ALA A 25 29.80 1.05 -3.60
CA ALA A 25 29.09 2.12 -4.32
C ALA A 25 28.17 1.58 -5.42
N GLU A 26 28.49 0.43 -6.03
CA GLU A 26 27.62 -0.20 -7.04
C GLU A 26 26.40 -0.86 -6.41
N ASP A 27 26.54 -1.50 -5.25
CA ASP A 27 25.42 -2.13 -4.55
C ASP A 27 24.40 -1.09 -4.04
N ARG A 28 24.86 0.08 -3.60
CA ARG A 28 23.97 1.20 -3.23
C ARG A 28 23.25 1.82 -4.43
N ARG A 29 23.85 1.87 -5.61
CA ARG A 29 23.21 2.37 -6.83
C ARG A 29 22.15 1.41 -7.35
N SER A 30 22.38 0.10 -7.25
CA SER A 30 21.40 -0.91 -7.66
C SER A 30 20.19 -0.96 -6.74
N GLN A 31 20.34 -0.68 -5.44
CA GLN A 31 19.22 -0.59 -4.50
C GLN A 31 18.41 0.71 -4.62
N ALA A 32 19.01 1.82 -5.00
CA ALA A 32 18.31 3.09 -5.22
C ALA A 32 17.40 3.08 -6.46
N THR A 33 17.75 2.32 -7.50
CA THR A 33 16.97 2.28 -8.76
C THR A 33 15.74 1.38 -8.71
N THR A 34 15.62 0.46 -7.75
CA THR A 34 14.41 -0.36 -7.55
C THR A 34 13.36 0.30 -6.66
N ALA A 35 13.73 1.34 -5.89
CA ALA A 35 12.82 2.05 -4.99
C ALA A 35 11.95 3.11 -5.68
N ASP A 36 12.30 3.54 -6.90
CA ASP A 36 11.68 4.68 -7.59
C ASP A 36 10.57 4.30 -8.59
N LYS A 37 10.27 3.00 -8.78
CA LYS A 37 9.22 2.58 -9.69
C LYS A 37 7.93 2.28 -8.93
N PRO A 38 6.78 2.89 -9.32
CA PRO A 38 5.50 2.54 -8.72
C PRO A 38 5.19 1.06 -8.98
N ALA A 39 4.56 0.41 -7.99
CA ALA A 39 4.09 -0.96 -8.12
C ALA A 39 2.98 -1.06 -9.19
N PHE A 40 2.17 -0.02 -9.30
CA PHE A 40 1.12 0.14 -10.31
C PHE A 40 0.68 1.59 -10.44
N MET A 41 -0.12 1.86 -11.49
CA MET A 41 -0.81 3.13 -11.69
C MET A 41 -2.31 2.96 -11.40
N PHE A 42 -2.90 3.92 -10.70
CA PHE A 42 -4.35 4.02 -10.51
C PHE A 42 -4.77 5.48 -10.62
N GLY A 43 -5.76 5.77 -11.49
CA GLY A 43 -6.21 7.13 -11.74
C GLY A 43 -5.12 8.10 -12.23
N GLY A 44 -4.08 7.60 -12.92
CA GLY A 44 -2.93 8.42 -13.35
C GLY A 44 -1.88 8.66 -12.25
N VAL A 45 -2.11 8.14 -11.03
CA VAL A 45 -1.20 8.27 -9.89
C VAL A 45 -0.40 6.99 -9.70
N GLY A 46 0.91 7.09 -9.48
CA GLY A 46 1.77 5.97 -9.15
C GLY A 46 1.69 5.60 -7.67
N TYR A 47 1.39 4.33 -7.38
CA TYR A 47 1.34 3.80 -6.03
C TYR A 47 2.54 2.91 -5.74
N PHE A 48 3.17 3.13 -4.59
CA PHE A 48 4.40 2.45 -4.15
C PHE A 48 4.07 1.50 -3.01
N HIS A 49 4.64 0.31 -3.06
CA HIS A 49 4.46 -0.68 -2.00
C HIS A 49 5.07 -0.18 -0.68
N ARG A 50 4.27 -0.22 0.39
CA ARG A 50 4.69 0.24 1.72
C ARG A 50 4.76 -0.87 2.75
N TRP A 51 3.81 -1.82 2.69
CA TRP A 51 3.71 -2.88 3.68
C TRP A 51 2.93 -4.08 3.16
N SER A 52 3.29 -5.28 3.66
CA SER A 52 2.58 -6.53 3.39
C SER A 52 2.63 -7.47 4.60
N GLN A 53 1.46 -8.02 4.97
CA GLN A 53 1.33 -9.08 5.97
C GLN A 53 0.01 -9.84 5.76
N ASN A 54 0.02 -11.18 5.91
CA ASN A 54 -1.19 -12.02 5.90
C ASN A 54 -2.10 -11.75 4.69
N ASP A 55 -1.53 -11.73 3.49
CA ASP A 55 -2.22 -11.47 2.23
C ASP A 55 -2.88 -10.08 2.13
N GLN A 56 -2.52 -9.14 3.00
CA GLN A 56 -2.83 -7.73 2.90
C GLN A 56 -1.61 -6.94 2.44
N HIS A 57 -1.81 -6.04 1.48
CA HIS A 57 -0.77 -5.23 0.88
C HIS A 57 -1.21 -3.77 0.82
N GLU A 58 -0.37 -2.86 1.29
CA GLU A 58 -0.67 -1.42 1.35
C GLU A 58 0.25 -0.61 0.45
N PHE A 59 -0.34 0.33 -0.28
CA PHE A 59 0.34 1.16 -1.26
C PHE A 59 -0.12 2.61 -1.10
N THR A 60 0.83 3.55 -1.15
CA THR A 60 0.54 4.99 -1.13
C THR A 60 1.28 5.70 -2.26
N PRO A 61 0.84 6.89 -2.67
CA PRO A 61 1.58 7.74 -3.60
C PRO A 61 2.95 8.17 -3.09
N THR A 62 3.75 8.75 -3.99
CA THR A 62 5.01 9.42 -3.61
C THR A 62 4.76 10.46 -2.53
N GLY A 63 5.68 10.56 -1.56
CA GLY A 63 5.60 11.53 -0.46
C GLY A 63 4.65 11.13 0.66
N GLN A 64 4.02 9.96 0.59
CA GLN A 64 3.14 9.42 1.63
C GLN A 64 3.69 8.10 2.20
N ASP A 65 4.96 8.11 2.59
CA ASP A 65 5.67 6.91 3.08
C ASP A 65 5.29 6.54 4.52
N ASP A 66 4.83 7.53 5.30
CA ASP A 66 4.37 7.33 6.66
C ASP A 66 2.94 6.78 6.66
N LEU A 67 2.83 5.48 6.97
CA LEU A 67 1.54 4.80 7.04
C LEU A 67 0.65 5.21 8.23
N GLU A 68 1.11 6.08 9.13
CA GLU A 68 0.27 6.74 10.13
C GLU A 68 -0.30 8.09 9.63
N LYS A 69 0.32 8.66 8.57
CA LYS A 69 0.08 10.03 8.14
C LYS A 69 -0.02 10.13 6.62
N TRP A 70 -1.00 9.45 6.04
CA TRP A 70 -1.28 9.44 4.60
C TRP A 70 -2.66 10.02 4.30
N SER A 71 -2.87 10.53 3.11
CA SER A 71 -4.19 10.96 2.60
C SER A 71 -4.78 9.97 1.61
N ASP A 72 -3.97 9.35 0.78
CA ASP A 72 -4.42 8.37 -0.21
C ASP A 72 -3.75 7.02 0.01
N MET A 73 -4.53 5.95 -0.02
CA MET A 73 -4.01 4.59 0.10
C MET A 73 -4.82 3.63 -0.77
N ILE A 74 -4.14 2.68 -1.38
CA ILE A 74 -4.77 1.46 -1.90
C ILE A 74 -4.32 0.29 -1.05
N THR A 75 -5.30 -0.43 -0.51
CA THR A 75 -5.09 -1.70 0.17
C THR A 75 -5.65 -2.82 -0.68
N ILE A 76 -4.84 -3.85 -0.95
CA ILE A 76 -5.27 -5.05 -1.66
C ILE A 76 -5.19 -6.22 -0.69
N ASN A 77 -6.33 -6.90 -0.48
CA ASN A 77 -6.37 -8.15 0.28
C ASN A 77 -6.62 -9.30 -0.70
N VAL A 78 -5.86 -10.37 -0.56
CA VAL A 78 -6.05 -11.61 -1.32
C VAL A 78 -6.77 -12.61 -0.42
N TYR A 79 -7.74 -13.31 -0.97
CA TYR A 79 -8.50 -14.37 -0.29
C TYR A 79 -8.21 -15.71 -0.97
N PRO A 80 -7.15 -16.42 -0.56
CA PRO A 80 -6.68 -17.62 -1.27
C PRO A 80 -7.69 -18.78 -1.33
N THR A 81 -8.73 -18.73 -0.49
CA THR A 81 -9.80 -19.74 -0.46
C THR A 81 -11.06 -19.35 -1.22
N ALA A 82 -11.13 -18.15 -1.79
CA ALA A 82 -12.27 -17.69 -2.58
C ALA A 82 -11.95 -17.81 -4.08
N HIS A 83 -12.54 -18.81 -4.75
CA HIS A 83 -12.26 -19.11 -6.16
C HIS A 83 -13.48 -18.92 -7.07
N ASP A 84 -14.62 -18.53 -6.52
CA ASP A 84 -15.86 -18.27 -7.23
C ASP A 84 -16.62 -17.08 -6.69
N GLY A 85 -17.71 -16.70 -7.35
CA GLY A 85 -18.51 -15.54 -6.96
C GLY A 85 -19.22 -15.70 -5.62
N ASP A 86 -19.60 -16.91 -5.25
CA ASP A 86 -20.33 -17.18 -3.99
C ASP A 86 -19.35 -17.08 -2.80
N ALA A 87 -18.17 -17.68 -2.91
CA ALA A 87 -17.11 -17.51 -1.91
C ALA A 87 -16.65 -16.05 -1.79
N LEU A 88 -16.59 -15.32 -2.90
CA LEU A 88 -16.28 -13.88 -2.90
C LEU A 88 -17.35 -13.06 -2.20
N ALA A 89 -18.64 -13.36 -2.41
CA ALA A 89 -19.75 -12.70 -1.72
C ALA A 89 -19.69 -12.92 -0.20
N VAL A 90 -19.34 -14.12 0.25
CA VAL A 90 -19.11 -14.41 1.68
C VAL A 90 -18.01 -13.51 2.25
N LYS A 91 -16.89 -13.32 1.52
CA LYS A 91 -15.81 -12.42 1.94
C LYS A 91 -16.25 -10.96 1.95
N ALA A 92 -16.98 -10.48 0.94
CA ALA A 92 -17.49 -9.11 0.90
C ALA A 92 -18.43 -8.82 2.09
N ASN A 93 -19.34 -9.75 2.41
CA ASN A 93 -20.22 -9.62 3.57
C ASN A 93 -19.44 -9.62 4.89
N ALA A 94 -18.44 -10.49 5.05
CA ALA A 94 -17.61 -10.52 6.25
C ALA A 94 -16.84 -9.19 6.45
N VAL A 95 -16.33 -8.59 5.36
CA VAL A 95 -15.68 -7.26 5.39
C VAL A 95 -16.68 -6.19 5.78
N LEU A 96 -17.89 -6.21 5.21
CA LEU A 96 -18.95 -5.24 5.55
C LEU A 96 -19.30 -5.29 7.04
N GLU A 97 -19.50 -6.48 7.60
CA GLU A 97 -19.79 -6.64 9.02
C GLU A 97 -18.60 -6.22 9.90
N ASN A 98 -17.37 -6.53 9.48
CA ASN A 98 -16.18 -6.04 10.16
C ASN A 98 -16.09 -4.50 10.16
N TYR A 99 -16.41 -3.84 9.05
CA TYR A 99 -16.45 -2.37 9.01
C TYR A 99 -17.49 -1.80 9.96
N LYS A 100 -18.71 -2.36 9.98
CA LYS A 100 -19.78 -1.93 10.91
C LYS A 100 -19.35 -2.11 12.37
N SER A 101 -18.79 -3.26 12.73
CA SER A 101 -18.35 -3.56 14.10
C SER A 101 -17.23 -2.63 14.60
N HIS A 102 -16.49 -2.00 13.69
CA HIS A 102 -15.44 -1.03 13.99
C HIS A 102 -15.89 0.44 13.84
N GLY A 103 -17.20 0.68 13.83
CA GLY A 103 -17.77 2.02 13.78
C GLY A 103 -17.81 2.62 12.37
N GLY A 104 -17.66 1.79 11.34
CA GLY A 104 -17.86 2.23 9.95
C GLY A 104 -19.33 2.51 9.66
N ARG A 105 -19.63 3.72 9.16
CA ARG A 105 -20.94 4.06 8.64
C ARG A 105 -20.97 3.72 7.15
N VAL A 106 -21.88 2.81 6.77
CA VAL A 106 -22.05 2.40 5.38
C VAL A 106 -22.67 3.55 4.59
N LEU A 107 -22.03 3.92 3.49
CA LEU A 107 -22.48 4.92 2.53
C LEU A 107 -23.22 4.27 1.37
N LYS A 108 -22.68 3.16 0.84
CA LYS A 108 -23.23 2.43 -0.29
C LYS A 108 -22.78 0.96 -0.25
N THR A 109 -23.65 0.08 -0.70
CA THR A 109 -23.30 -1.28 -1.15
C THR A 109 -23.92 -1.50 -2.52
N ASP A 110 -23.20 -2.19 -3.40
CA ASP A 110 -23.67 -2.51 -4.74
C ASP A 110 -23.09 -3.83 -5.21
N SER A 111 -23.68 -4.43 -6.23
CA SER A 111 -23.20 -5.67 -6.84
C SER A 111 -23.41 -5.65 -8.34
N VAL A 112 -22.37 -6.00 -9.08
CA VAL A 112 -22.46 -6.30 -10.50
C VAL A 112 -22.82 -7.78 -10.62
N PRO A 113 -23.99 -8.13 -11.20
CA PRO A 113 -24.41 -9.52 -11.34
C PRO A 113 -23.43 -10.33 -12.19
N ARG A 114 -23.33 -11.63 -11.90
CA ARG A 114 -22.60 -12.56 -12.76
C ARG A 114 -23.25 -12.67 -14.13
N THR A 115 -22.42 -12.88 -15.14
CA THR A 115 -22.81 -13.29 -16.48
C THR A 115 -22.15 -14.64 -16.81
N PRO A 116 -22.49 -15.30 -17.94
CA PRO A 116 -21.78 -16.52 -18.33
C PRO A 116 -20.27 -16.36 -18.41
N ASP A 117 -19.78 -15.16 -18.76
CA ASP A 117 -18.36 -14.88 -19.02
C ASP A 117 -17.67 -14.15 -17.89
N ARG A 118 -18.41 -13.71 -16.84
CA ARG A 118 -17.85 -12.89 -15.77
C ARG A 118 -18.50 -13.21 -14.42
N PRO A 119 -17.70 -13.47 -13.38
CA PRO A 119 -18.16 -13.60 -12.00
C PRO A 119 -18.86 -12.32 -11.51
N ALA A 120 -19.69 -12.45 -10.47
CA ALA A 120 -20.21 -11.30 -9.76
C ALA A 120 -19.07 -10.49 -9.11
N GLU A 121 -19.24 -9.18 -9.04
CA GLU A 121 -18.38 -8.28 -8.29
C GLU A 121 -19.21 -7.53 -7.27
N HIS A 122 -18.57 -7.08 -6.17
CA HIS A 122 -19.27 -6.34 -5.12
C HIS A 122 -18.54 -5.03 -4.84
N PHE A 123 -19.30 -4.03 -4.42
CA PHE A 123 -18.80 -2.74 -4.02
C PHE A 123 -19.31 -2.37 -2.63
N ILE A 124 -18.43 -1.83 -1.79
CA ILE A 124 -18.75 -1.34 -0.45
C ILE A 124 -18.09 0.01 -0.27
N ALA A 125 -18.87 1.04 0.10
CA ALA A 125 -18.35 2.33 0.51
C ALA A 125 -18.74 2.60 1.96
N VAL A 126 -17.77 2.98 2.79
CA VAL A 126 -17.93 3.29 4.20
C VAL A 126 -17.15 4.53 4.59
N ILE A 127 -17.57 5.18 5.68
CA ILE A 127 -16.83 6.26 6.31
C ILE A 127 -16.56 5.93 7.77
N PHE A 128 -15.33 6.20 8.24
CA PHE A 128 -14.91 6.06 9.63
C PHE A 128 -14.58 7.42 10.22
N GLY A 129 -15.13 7.70 11.41
CA GLY A 129 -14.71 8.82 12.24
C GLY A 129 -13.59 8.37 13.20
N ARG A 130 -12.52 9.16 13.27
CA ARG A 130 -11.43 9.01 14.23
C ARG A 130 -11.16 10.36 14.91
N PRO A 131 -10.53 10.40 16.07
CA PRO A 131 -10.30 11.66 16.77
C PRO A 131 -9.61 12.74 15.93
N ASN A 132 -8.73 12.35 14.99
CA ASN A 132 -7.87 13.27 14.26
C ASN A 132 -8.18 13.34 12.75
N PHE A 133 -9.08 12.48 12.22
CA PHE A 133 -9.41 12.44 10.79
C PHE A 133 -10.74 11.75 10.52
N LEU A 134 -11.28 11.98 9.32
CA LEU A 134 -12.27 11.12 8.69
C LEU A 134 -11.59 10.29 7.59
N GLU A 135 -12.00 9.04 7.46
CA GLU A 135 -11.54 8.14 6.41
C GLU A 135 -12.74 7.61 5.63
N ALA A 136 -12.77 7.85 4.31
CA ALA A 136 -13.68 7.18 3.40
C ALA A 136 -12.94 5.99 2.77
N ALA A 137 -13.57 4.82 2.75
CA ALA A 137 -13.03 3.61 2.13
C ALA A 137 -14.03 3.07 1.09
N PHE A 138 -13.55 2.89 -0.14
CA PHE A 138 -14.27 2.36 -1.29
C PHE A 138 -13.64 1.03 -1.68
N GLY A 139 -14.35 -0.07 -1.48
CA GLY A 139 -13.87 -1.42 -1.71
C GLY A 139 -14.56 -2.10 -2.88
N ARG A 140 -13.79 -2.55 -3.89
CA ARG A 140 -14.23 -3.44 -4.94
C ARG A 140 -13.78 -4.86 -4.63
N PHE A 141 -14.69 -5.82 -4.73
CA PHE A 141 -14.43 -7.24 -4.57
C PHE A 141 -14.58 -7.92 -5.91
N LYS A 142 -13.54 -8.59 -6.39
CA LYS A 142 -13.52 -9.29 -7.69
C LYS A 142 -12.61 -10.50 -7.65
N LEU A 143 -12.77 -11.40 -8.61
CA LEU A 143 -11.75 -12.42 -8.88
C LEU A 143 -10.65 -11.82 -9.76
N VAL A 144 -9.41 -12.02 -9.36
CA VAL A 144 -8.21 -11.71 -10.15
C VAL A 144 -7.46 -13.02 -10.36
N ASP A 145 -7.30 -13.45 -11.61
CA ASP A 145 -6.69 -14.74 -11.95
C ASP A 145 -7.32 -15.92 -11.19
N GLY A 146 -8.66 -15.91 -11.05
CA GLY A 146 -9.41 -16.95 -10.37
C GLY A 146 -9.31 -16.95 -8.83
N VAL A 147 -8.75 -15.91 -8.23
CA VAL A 147 -8.61 -15.77 -6.76
C VAL A 147 -9.33 -14.52 -6.30
N GLY A 148 -10.10 -14.61 -5.22
CA GLY A 148 -10.81 -13.49 -4.62
C GLY A 148 -9.85 -12.40 -4.13
N CYS A 149 -10.16 -11.16 -4.46
CA CYS A 149 -9.45 -9.99 -3.97
C CYS A 149 -10.44 -8.91 -3.56
N SER A 150 -10.08 -8.13 -2.54
CA SER A 150 -10.65 -6.80 -2.33
C SER A 150 -9.60 -5.75 -2.64
N ILE A 151 -10.00 -4.74 -3.39
CA ILE A 151 -9.19 -3.58 -3.74
C ILE A 151 -9.88 -2.40 -3.09
N VAL A 152 -9.24 -1.80 -2.08
CA VAL A 152 -9.82 -0.72 -1.28
C VAL A 152 -9.03 0.55 -1.51
N TYR A 153 -9.68 1.56 -2.08
CA TYR A 153 -9.18 2.91 -2.08
C TYR A 153 -9.65 3.60 -0.80
N SER A 154 -8.74 4.19 -0.05
CA SER A 154 -9.04 4.96 1.16
C SER A 154 -8.52 6.39 1.02
N LEU A 155 -9.37 7.36 1.39
CA LEU A 155 -9.03 8.77 1.53
C LEU A 155 -9.12 9.18 3.00
N ARG A 156 -8.09 9.84 3.53
CA ARG A 156 -8.11 10.50 4.84
C ARG A 156 -8.11 12.01 4.70
N VAL A 157 -8.97 12.65 5.46
CA VAL A 157 -9.02 14.11 5.62
C VAL A 157 -8.73 14.44 7.07
N TYR A 158 -7.75 15.32 7.29
CA TYR A 158 -7.27 15.76 8.60
C TYR A 158 -7.64 17.22 8.88
N GLY A 159 -7.69 17.61 10.14
CA GLY A 159 -7.86 19.01 10.57
C GLY A 159 -9.22 19.30 11.18
N GLU A 160 -9.54 20.59 11.35
CA GLU A 160 -10.74 21.03 12.09
C GLU A 160 -12.05 20.91 11.30
N LYS A 161 -12.00 21.10 9.98
CA LYS A 161 -13.18 21.07 9.08
C LYS A 161 -13.32 19.78 8.30
N VAL A 162 -12.91 18.66 8.91
CA VAL A 162 -12.90 17.35 8.24
C VAL A 162 -14.26 16.93 7.70
N GLY A 163 -15.35 17.30 8.39
CA GLY A 163 -16.71 16.97 7.97
C GLY A 163 -17.09 17.64 6.65
N ASP A 164 -16.87 18.94 6.55
CA ASP A 164 -17.19 19.72 5.34
C ASP A 164 -16.34 19.27 4.15
N GLN A 165 -15.03 19.08 4.38
CA GLN A 165 -14.10 18.62 3.34
C GLN A 165 -14.45 17.23 2.84
N MET A 166 -14.71 16.28 3.74
CA MET A 166 -15.11 14.92 3.38
C MET A 166 -16.46 14.92 2.66
N SER A 167 -17.46 15.70 3.13
CA SER A 167 -18.75 15.81 2.47
C SER A 167 -18.62 16.37 1.07
N LYS A 168 -17.79 17.41 0.90
CA LYS A 168 -17.51 17.97 -0.41
C LYS A 168 -16.88 16.94 -1.34
N TRP A 169 -15.83 16.24 -0.87
CA TRP A 169 -15.16 15.21 -1.67
C TRP A 169 -16.10 14.06 -2.05
N LEU A 170 -16.92 13.58 -1.10
CA LEU A 170 -17.88 12.50 -1.37
C LEU A 170 -18.91 12.89 -2.45
N ASN A 171 -19.32 14.16 -2.50
CA ASN A 171 -20.27 14.65 -3.50
C ASN A 171 -19.59 14.88 -4.87
N ASP A 172 -18.41 15.47 -4.90
CA ASP A 172 -17.76 15.93 -6.13
C ASP A 172 -16.95 14.82 -6.82
N ASP A 173 -16.24 14.01 -6.03
CA ASP A 173 -15.26 13.04 -6.51
C ASP A 173 -15.61 11.59 -6.15
N GLY A 174 -16.44 11.35 -5.13
CA GLY A 174 -16.84 10.01 -4.73
C GLY A 174 -17.37 9.16 -5.89
N PRO A 175 -18.35 9.63 -6.70
CA PRO A 175 -18.87 8.88 -7.85
C PRO A 175 -17.82 8.59 -8.93
N LYS A 176 -16.88 9.53 -9.14
CA LYS A 176 -15.77 9.34 -10.08
C LYS A 176 -14.79 8.28 -9.57
N MET A 177 -14.50 8.29 -8.26
CA MET A 177 -13.64 7.32 -7.61
C MET A 177 -14.25 5.92 -7.65
N GLU A 178 -15.54 5.78 -7.34
CA GLU A 178 -16.27 4.53 -7.47
C GLU A 178 -16.16 3.99 -8.90
N LYS A 179 -16.48 4.81 -9.90
CA LYS A 179 -16.37 4.41 -11.31
C LYS A 179 -14.96 3.99 -11.67
N MET A 180 -13.96 4.77 -11.29
CA MET A 180 -12.55 4.48 -11.57
C MET A 180 -12.13 3.15 -10.94
N LEU A 181 -12.54 2.90 -9.70
CA LEU A 181 -12.22 1.66 -9.00
C LEU A 181 -12.91 0.45 -9.66
N MET A 182 -14.19 0.59 -10.03
CA MET A 182 -14.96 -0.47 -10.69
C MET A 182 -14.49 -0.77 -12.11
N ASP A 183 -13.93 0.21 -12.82
CA ASP A 183 -13.38 0.04 -14.17
C ASP A 183 -11.91 -0.42 -14.16
N TRP A 184 -11.24 -0.41 -13.01
CA TRP A 184 -9.81 -0.73 -12.96
C TRP A 184 -9.53 -2.22 -13.15
N ASN A 185 -9.06 -2.60 -14.34
CA ASN A 185 -8.79 -4.00 -14.70
C ASN A 185 -7.30 -4.38 -14.61
N ASN A 186 -6.40 -3.40 -14.48
CA ASN A 186 -4.95 -3.61 -14.41
C ASN A 186 -4.43 -3.67 -12.96
N SER A 187 -5.23 -4.19 -12.02
CA SER A 187 -4.80 -4.39 -10.64
C SER A 187 -3.71 -5.47 -10.56
N PRO A 188 -2.78 -5.39 -9.61
CA PRO A 188 -1.78 -6.43 -9.40
C PRO A 188 -2.41 -7.80 -9.21
N SER A 189 -1.77 -8.83 -9.77
CA SER A 189 -2.21 -10.21 -9.61
C SER A 189 -1.85 -10.75 -8.21
N PRO A 190 -2.58 -11.75 -7.67
CA PRO A 190 -2.20 -12.42 -6.43
C PRO A 190 -0.78 -12.99 -6.46
N ALA A 191 -0.30 -13.43 -7.62
CA ALA A 191 1.07 -13.92 -7.78
C ALA A 191 2.08 -12.78 -7.60
N SER A 192 1.90 -11.65 -8.29
CA SER A 192 2.81 -10.51 -8.17
C SER A 192 2.82 -9.89 -6.76
N LEU A 193 1.69 -9.95 -6.05
CA LEU A 193 1.59 -9.47 -4.67
C LEU A 193 2.38 -10.34 -3.68
N ARG A 194 2.45 -11.65 -3.91
CA ARG A 194 3.23 -12.58 -3.06
C ARG A 194 4.73 -12.34 -3.14
N ASP A 195 5.21 -11.82 -4.27
CA ASP A 195 6.62 -11.54 -4.51
C ASP A 195 7.08 -10.21 -3.89
N LEU A 196 6.15 -9.41 -3.33
CA LEU A 196 6.48 -8.16 -2.66
C LEU A 196 7.23 -8.41 -1.34
N PRO A 197 8.19 -7.53 -1.00
CA PRO A 197 8.93 -7.63 0.26
C PRO A 197 7.98 -7.62 1.45
N ARG A 198 8.05 -8.64 2.31
CA ARG A 198 7.34 -8.64 3.59
C ARG A 198 8.07 -7.70 4.53
N LYS A 199 7.52 -6.52 4.77
CA LYS A 199 8.03 -5.63 5.81
C LYS A 199 7.44 -6.09 7.15
N GLN A 200 8.32 -6.30 8.15
CA GLN A 200 7.94 -6.73 9.50
C GLN A 200 6.86 -5.81 10.10
N ALA A 201 6.02 -6.42 10.97
CA ALA A 201 4.98 -5.72 11.69
C ALA A 201 5.53 -4.43 12.31
N ARG A 202 4.79 -3.34 12.15
CA ARG A 202 4.98 -2.15 12.97
C ARG A 202 4.83 -2.54 14.44
N VAL A 203 5.83 -2.26 15.20
CA VAL A 203 5.70 -2.17 16.64
C VAL A 203 4.86 -0.91 16.89
N ASP A 204 3.70 -1.12 17.52
CA ASP A 204 2.80 -0.16 18.12
C ASP A 204 1.51 0.26 17.40
N GLY A 205 0.43 -0.13 18.02
CA GLY A 205 -0.67 0.69 18.57
C GLY A 205 -1.93 0.88 17.73
N ALA A 206 -1.91 0.92 16.44
CA ALA A 206 -3.13 1.03 15.65
C ALA A 206 -3.60 -0.35 15.17
N LYS A 207 -4.63 -0.90 15.81
CA LYS A 207 -5.36 -2.06 15.30
C LYS A 207 -5.97 -1.68 13.96
N ARG A 208 -5.25 -1.95 12.88
CA ARG A 208 -5.78 -1.86 11.53
C ARG A 208 -6.77 -2.99 11.33
N PHE A 209 -7.79 -2.74 10.55
CA PHE A 209 -8.85 -3.68 10.23
C PHE A 209 -8.32 -4.84 9.39
N ALA A 210 -7.52 -5.74 10.00
CA ALA A 210 -7.18 -7.01 9.38
C ALA A 210 -8.43 -7.88 9.41
N VAL A 211 -9.03 -8.10 8.26
CA VAL A 211 -10.07 -9.11 8.08
C VAL A 211 -9.37 -10.47 8.10
N LYS A 212 -9.57 -11.23 9.16
CA LYS A 212 -9.19 -12.64 9.21
C LYS A 212 -10.16 -13.49 8.40
#